data_17d5f75ca6be9edc7322b0278f94694b
#
_entry.id   17d5f75ca6be9edc7322b0278f94694b
#
_cell.length_a   1.000
_cell.length_b   1.000
_cell.length_c   1.000
_cell.angle_alpha   90.00
_cell.angle_beta   90.00
_cell.angle_gamma   90.00
#
_symmetry.space_group_name_H-M   'P 1'
#
loop_
_entity.id
_entity.type
_entity.pdbx_description
1 polymer ?
#
loop_
_entity_poly.entity_id
_entity_poly.type
_entity_poly.pdbx_seq_one_letter_code
_entity_poly.pdbx_strand_id
1 'polypeptide(L)'
;VLERLAAARATGRRYLFPVKPAKLFNDLPRNTYAGAAEFWAPNPPSSAVIRYRLPTAVQEFGGVRTVLLAITAPDGSRIRNLSGPGDAGLHGVEWDLRIDPAYPADEATRLELPPPPPAPRVLPGTYHARLQVGTISASIEVVVALASGLDASREDLTQRQNALLRAHDLTRDLYEGRRALRQRSEQTPETTAIDERIALAQRQLSSLASRI
;
A
#
# COMPACT_ATOMS: atom_id res chain seq x y z
N VAL A 1 8.19 7.04 23.97
CA VAL A 1 7.47 7.81 22.92
C VAL A 1 7.26 9.25 23.36
N LEU A 2 6.75 9.49 24.58
CA LEU A 2 6.47 10.85 25.11
C LEU A 2 7.72 11.73 25.23
N GLU A 3 8.84 11.19 25.68
CA GLU A 3 10.12 11.93 25.78
C GLU A 3 10.65 12.38 24.41
N ARG A 4 10.49 11.53 23.38
CA ARG A 4 10.89 11.85 22.00
C ARG A 4 9.94 12.88 21.37
N LEU A 5 8.66 12.84 21.72
CA LEU A 5 7.70 13.88 21.34
C LEU A 5 8.06 15.24 21.96
N ALA A 6 8.46 15.23 23.23
CA ALA A 6 8.92 16.43 23.91
C ALA A 6 10.19 17.00 23.27
N ALA A 7 11.18 16.15 22.97
CA ALA A 7 12.41 16.54 22.30
C ALA A 7 12.16 17.11 20.88
N ALA A 8 11.27 16.48 20.09
CA ALA A 8 10.90 16.96 18.77
C ALA A 8 10.17 18.33 18.84
N ARG A 9 9.37 18.54 19.89
CA ARG A 9 8.69 19.81 20.15
C ARG A 9 9.66 20.93 20.52
N ALA A 10 10.68 20.61 21.32
CA ALA A 10 11.70 21.58 21.77
C ALA A 10 12.63 22.00 20.63
N THR A 11 12.96 21.13 19.68
CA THR A 11 13.94 21.44 18.59
C THR A 11 13.32 22.09 17.37
N GLY A 12 11.99 22.22 17.29
CA GLY A 12 11.30 22.80 16.13
C GLY A 12 11.48 22.04 14.81
N ARG A 13 12.15 20.88 14.83
CA ARG A 13 12.50 20.09 13.63
C ARG A 13 11.37 19.18 13.18
N ARG A 14 11.32 18.88 11.89
CA ARG A 14 10.52 17.77 11.35
C ARG A 14 11.06 16.47 11.92
N TYR A 15 10.19 15.64 12.41
CA TYR A 15 10.60 14.41 13.06
C TYR A 15 9.76 13.22 12.60
N LEU A 16 10.46 12.15 12.26
CA LEU A 16 9.86 10.86 11.92
C LEU A 16 10.07 9.91 13.11
N PHE A 17 8.99 9.37 13.67
CA PHE A 17 9.05 8.57 14.90
C PHE A 17 9.28 7.09 14.60
N PRO A 18 10.00 6.37 15.49
CA PRO A 18 10.17 4.91 15.37
C PRO A 18 8.84 4.19 15.20
N VAL A 19 8.82 3.27 14.25
CA VAL A 19 7.65 2.43 13.94
C VAL A 19 7.76 1.13 14.72
N LYS A 20 6.66 0.69 15.33
CA LYS A 20 6.60 -0.66 15.91
C LYS A 20 6.67 -1.69 14.79
N PRO A 21 7.37 -2.84 15.01
CA PRO A 21 7.36 -3.92 14.03
C PRO A 21 5.94 -4.29 13.62
N ALA A 22 5.69 -4.28 12.32
CA ALA A 22 4.42 -4.69 11.75
C ALA A 22 4.41 -6.21 11.57
N LYS A 23 3.23 -6.82 11.74
CA LYS A 23 3.07 -8.27 11.61
C LYS A 23 2.21 -8.60 10.41
N LEU A 24 2.69 -9.53 9.58
CA LEU A 24 1.89 -10.14 8.53
C LEU A 24 1.07 -11.26 9.15
N PHE A 25 -0.24 -11.12 9.08
CA PHE A 25 -1.18 -12.17 9.49
C PHE A 25 -1.68 -12.90 8.25
N ASN A 26 -2.05 -14.17 8.43
CA ASN A 26 -2.83 -14.87 7.42
C ASN A 26 -4.29 -14.44 7.61
N ASP A 27 -4.84 -13.73 6.65
CA ASP A 27 -6.25 -13.32 6.64
C ASP A 27 -7.12 -14.51 6.21
N LEU A 28 -7.05 -15.64 6.91
CA LEU A 28 -7.99 -16.72 6.69
C LEU A 28 -9.38 -16.23 7.11
N PRO A 29 -10.39 -16.29 6.23
CA PRO A 29 -11.76 -16.02 6.62
C PRO A 29 -12.13 -17.02 7.70
N ARG A 30 -12.36 -16.56 8.92
CA ARG A 30 -12.84 -17.39 10.00
C ARG A 30 -14.32 -17.65 9.81
N ASN A 31 -14.65 -18.76 9.19
CA ASN A 31 -16.01 -19.29 9.12
C ASN A 31 -16.40 -20.11 10.38
N THR A 32 -15.72 -19.90 11.50
CA THR A 32 -16.05 -20.56 12.75
C THR A 32 -17.09 -19.74 13.50
N TYR A 33 -18.28 -20.31 13.65
CA TYR A 33 -19.29 -19.81 14.56
C TYR A 33 -18.77 -19.97 16.00
N ALA A 34 -18.36 -18.88 16.60
CA ALA A 34 -18.03 -18.85 18.01
C ALA A 34 -19.36 -18.86 18.78
N GLY A 35 -19.56 -19.81 19.69
CA GLY A 35 -20.73 -19.85 20.56
C GLY A 35 -20.87 -18.55 21.37
N ALA A 36 -22.06 -18.27 21.89
CA ALA A 36 -22.41 -17.02 22.58
C ALA A 36 -21.55 -16.70 23.84
N ALA A 37 -20.65 -17.60 24.24
CA ALA A 37 -19.77 -17.48 25.41
C ALA A 37 -18.30 -17.15 25.07
N GLU A 38 -17.94 -16.96 23.79
CA GLU A 38 -16.56 -16.65 23.40
C GLU A 38 -16.36 -15.14 23.17
N PHE A 39 -15.36 -14.57 23.87
CA PHE A 39 -14.93 -13.20 23.63
C PHE A 39 -14.08 -13.11 22.37
N TRP A 40 -14.52 -12.31 21.42
CA TRP A 40 -13.81 -12.04 20.17
C TRP A 40 -13.18 -10.66 20.20
N ALA A 41 -11.84 -10.61 20.22
CA ALA A 41 -11.12 -9.39 19.91
C ALA A 41 -10.78 -9.35 18.42
N PRO A 42 -10.95 -8.21 17.73
CA PRO A 42 -10.47 -8.07 16.35
C PRO A 42 -8.94 -8.25 16.30
N ASN A 43 -8.46 -8.90 15.25
CA ASN A 43 -7.02 -9.02 15.04
C ASN A 43 -6.38 -7.63 14.96
N PRO A 44 -5.16 -7.44 15.49
CA PRO A 44 -4.41 -6.22 15.25
C PRO A 44 -4.28 -5.98 13.75
N PRO A 45 -4.36 -4.72 13.27
CA PRO A 45 -4.23 -4.45 11.86
C PRO A 45 -2.87 -4.92 11.33
N SER A 46 -2.86 -5.59 10.16
CA SER A 46 -1.65 -5.92 9.41
C SER A 46 -1.13 -4.67 8.70
N SER A 47 -0.65 -3.71 9.48
CA SER A 47 -0.21 -2.41 8.96
C SER A 47 0.92 -1.83 9.80
N ALA A 48 1.69 -0.91 9.21
CA ALA A 48 2.68 -0.10 9.88
C ALA A 48 2.19 1.34 9.97
N VAL A 49 2.01 1.87 11.19
CA VAL A 49 1.64 3.28 11.37
C VAL A 49 2.89 4.13 11.49
N ILE A 50 3.16 4.92 10.47
CA ILE A 50 4.31 5.83 10.38
C ILE A 50 3.87 7.20 10.90
N ARG A 51 4.45 7.63 12.02
CA ARG A 51 4.12 8.91 12.66
C ARG A 51 5.20 9.93 12.40
N TYR A 52 4.78 11.15 12.07
CA TYR A 52 5.68 12.28 11.87
C TYR A 52 5.11 13.57 12.44
N ARG A 53 5.99 14.51 12.72
CA ARG A 53 5.64 15.86 13.19
C ARG A 53 6.17 16.91 12.22
N LEU A 54 5.29 17.83 11.85
CA LEU A 54 5.65 19.03 11.11
C LEU A 54 5.59 20.25 12.04
N PRO A 55 6.67 21.03 12.20
CA PRO A 55 6.63 22.25 13.01
C PRO A 55 5.81 23.34 12.36
N THR A 56 5.77 23.38 11.04
CA THR A 56 4.99 24.31 10.21
C THR A 56 4.28 23.54 9.11
N ALA A 57 3.16 24.07 8.63
CA ALA A 57 2.47 23.51 7.48
C ALA A 57 3.37 23.57 6.23
N VAL A 58 3.24 22.57 5.35
CA VAL A 58 3.89 22.60 4.05
C VAL A 58 3.14 23.56 3.12
N GLN A 59 3.81 23.97 2.02
CA GLN A 59 3.17 24.80 1.01
C GLN A 59 1.96 24.06 0.41
N GLU A 60 0.87 24.78 0.25
CA GLU A 60 -0.35 24.29 -0.38
C GLU A 60 -0.16 24.21 -1.88
N PHE A 61 -0.62 23.12 -2.49
CA PHE A 61 -0.66 22.95 -3.92
C PHE A 61 -2.04 22.41 -4.33
N GLY A 62 -2.73 23.12 -5.22
CA GLY A 62 -4.08 22.73 -5.66
C GLY A 62 -5.13 22.67 -4.54
N GLY A 63 -5.03 23.51 -3.50
CA GLY A 63 -5.96 23.49 -2.36
C GLY A 63 -5.66 22.42 -1.32
N VAL A 64 -4.59 21.65 -1.48
CA VAL A 64 -4.26 20.53 -0.59
C VAL A 64 -2.83 20.66 -0.06
N ARG A 65 -2.64 20.38 1.23
CA ARG A 65 -1.33 20.28 1.88
C ARG A 65 -1.02 18.84 2.15
N THR A 66 -0.09 18.27 1.38
CA THR A 66 0.33 16.88 1.54
C THR A 66 1.83 16.74 1.64
N VAL A 67 2.28 15.73 2.34
CA VAL A 67 3.65 15.26 2.34
C VAL A 67 3.72 13.88 1.70
N LEU A 68 4.85 13.59 1.06
CA LEU A 68 5.11 12.30 0.46
C LEU A 68 5.93 11.43 1.42
N LEU A 69 5.44 10.21 1.64
CA LEU A 69 6.14 9.13 2.32
C LEU A 69 6.45 8.04 1.30
N ALA A 70 7.71 7.87 0.96
CA ALA A 70 8.17 6.79 0.08
C ALA A 70 8.62 5.60 0.91
N ILE A 71 8.04 4.42 0.65
CA ILE A 71 8.50 3.15 1.22
C ILE A 71 9.44 2.51 0.21
N THR A 72 10.62 2.11 0.67
CA THR A 72 11.64 1.43 -0.15
C THR A 72 12.07 0.11 0.49
N ALA A 73 12.45 -0.83 -0.33
CA ALA A 73 13.11 -2.07 0.09
C ALA A 73 14.56 -1.82 0.51
N PRO A 74 15.25 -2.81 1.11
CA PRO A 74 16.66 -2.69 1.52
C PRO A 74 17.61 -2.36 0.37
N ASP A 75 17.30 -2.80 -0.84
CA ASP A 75 18.06 -2.53 -2.07
C ASP A 75 17.80 -1.12 -2.66
N GLY A 76 16.93 -0.33 -2.00
CA GLY A 76 16.54 1.00 -2.46
C GLY A 76 15.39 1.01 -3.49
N SER A 77 14.92 -0.14 -3.95
CA SER A 77 13.79 -0.20 -4.86
C SER A 77 12.52 0.34 -4.20
N ARG A 78 11.72 1.09 -4.97
CA ARG A 78 10.48 1.69 -4.47
C ARG A 78 9.40 0.61 -4.33
N ILE A 79 8.81 0.58 -3.15
CA ILE A 79 7.71 -0.32 -2.80
C ILE A 79 6.36 0.40 -2.92
N ARG A 80 6.24 1.57 -2.28
CA ARG A 80 4.98 2.32 -2.27
C ARG A 80 5.20 3.80 -1.98
N ASN A 81 4.36 4.63 -2.58
CA ASN A 81 4.22 6.02 -2.21
C ASN A 81 2.91 6.21 -1.42
N LEU A 82 3.02 6.87 -0.27
CA LEU A 82 1.90 7.23 0.58
C LEU A 82 1.84 8.74 0.71
N SER A 83 0.64 9.29 0.74
CA SER A 83 0.41 10.69 1.00
C SER A 83 -0.09 10.88 2.43
N GLY A 84 0.39 11.91 3.10
CA GLY A 84 -0.05 12.25 4.45
C GLY A 84 -0.35 13.73 4.59
N PRO A 85 -1.05 14.14 5.67
CA PRO A 85 -1.37 15.54 5.94
C PRO A 85 -0.13 16.43 6.03
N GLY A 86 -0.19 17.59 5.42
CA GLY A 86 0.89 18.58 5.39
C GLY A 86 0.71 19.74 6.35
N ASP A 87 -0.27 19.74 7.22
CA ASP A 87 -0.48 20.78 8.22
C ASP A 87 0.53 20.69 9.36
N ALA A 88 0.68 21.77 10.11
CA ALA A 88 1.50 21.76 11.31
C ALA A 88 0.90 20.82 12.36
N GLY A 89 1.73 20.00 13.01
CA GLY A 89 1.25 19.07 14.05
C GLY A 89 1.83 17.67 13.95
N LEU A 90 1.21 16.75 14.69
CA LEU A 90 1.53 15.32 14.72
C LEU A 90 0.54 14.58 13.80
N HIS A 91 1.09 13.81 12.89
CA HIS A 91 0.32 13.04 11.91
C HIS A 91 0.71 11.57 11.92
N GLY A 92 -0.16 10.74 11.39
CA GLY A 92 0.09 9.32 11.16
C GLY A 92 -0.41 8.90 9.79
N VAL A 93 0.42 8.11 9.09
CA VAL A 93 0.05 7.46 7.83
C VAL A 93 0.20 5.97 8.01
N GLU A 94 -0.81 5.24 7.57
CA GLU A 94 -0.86 3.80 7.65
C GLU A 94 -0.36 3.19 6.34
N TRP A 95 0.62 2.28 6.43
CA TRP A 95 1.04 1.43 5.35
C TRP A 95 0.49 0.03 5.56
N ASP A 96 -0.35 -0.44 4.65
CA ASP A 96 -1.01 -1.74 4.64
C ASP A 96 -0.08 -2.92 4.27
N LEU A 97 1.24 -2.70 4.27
CA LEU A 97 2.28 -3.66 3.91
C LEU A 97 2.18 -4.18 2.48
N ARG A 98 1.58 -3.39 1.58
CA ARG A 98 1.43 -3.73 0.17
C ARG A 98 2.30 -2.83 -0.69
N ILE A 99 2.63 -3.33 -1.87
CA ILE A 99 3.27 -2.55 -2.94
C ILE A 99 2.28 -1.54 -3.54
N ASP A 100 2.74 -0.68 -4.44
CA ASP A 100 1.84 0.21 -5.19
C ASP A 100 0.74 -0.61 -5.90
N PRO A 101 -0.50 -0.10 -6.00
CA PRO A 101 -1.55 -0.76 -6.76
C PRO A 101 -1.19 -0.85 -8.25
N ALA A 102 -1.75 -1.81 -8.97
CA ALA A 102 -1.48 -2.02 -10.38
C ALA A 102 -1.83 -0.78 -11.23
N TYR A 103 -2.83 -0.03 -10.80
CA TYR A 103 -3.27 1.25 -11.40
C TYR A 103 -3.99 2.12 -10.37
N PRO A 104 -4.05 3.45 -10.57
CA PRO A 104 -4.72 4.37 -9.66
C PRO A 104 -6.24 4.15 -9.63
N ALA A 105 -6.82 4.11 -8.43
CA ALA A 105 -8.26 3.87 -8.26
C ALA A 105 -9.12 5.05 -8.75
N ASP A 106 -8.65 6.28 -8.61
CA ASP A 106 -9.31 7.49 -9.11
C ASP A 106 -9.34 7.55 -10.64
N GLU A 107 -8.28 7.12 -11.29
CA GLU A 107 -8.23 7.01 -12.74
C GLU A 107 -9.13 5.86 -13.25
N ALA A 108 -9.14 4.73 -12.55
CA ALA A 108 -10.06 3.62 -12.84
C ALA A 108 -11.50 4.10 -12.79
N THR A 109 -11.90 4.86 -11.77
CA THR A 109 -13.24 5.42 -11.65
C THR A 109 -13.58 6.34 -12.83
N ARG A 110 -12.65 7.23 -13.23
CA ARG A 110 -12.86 8.12 -14.40
C ARG A 110 -13.02 7.36 -15.72
N LEU A 111 -12.38 6.21 -15.83
CA LEU A 111 -12.43 5.35 -17.01
C LEU A 111 -13.53 4.28 -16.92
N GLU A 112 -14.40 4.33 -15.90
CA GLU A 112 -15.45 3.34 -15.66
C GLU A 112 -14.89 1.90 -15.58
N LEU A 113 -13.69 1.76 -15.02
CA LEU A 113 -13.03 0.49 -14.79
C LEU A 113 -13.33 -0.03 -13.39
N PRO A 114 -13.25 -1.35 -13.15
CA PRO A 114 -13.32 -1.88 -11.81
C PRO A 114 -12.16 -1.32 -10.96
N PRO A 115 -12.34 -1.20 -9.63
CA PRO A 115 -11.24 -0.80 -8.76
C PRO A 115 -10.07 -1.79 -8.88
N PRO A 116 -8.80 -1.32 -8.70
CA PRO A 116 -7.66 -2.21 -8.73
C PRO A 116 -7.79 -3.31 -7.66
N PRO A 117 -7.44 -4.56 -8.00
CA PRO A 117 -7.37 -5.61 -6.99
C PRO A 117 -6.35 -5.23 -5.92
N PRO A 118 -6.50 -5.76 -4.68
CA PRO A 118 -5.51 -5.53 -3.64
C PRO A 118 -4.11 -5.92 -4.11
N ALA A 119 -3.16 -5.00 -4.05
CA ALA A 119 -1.78 -5.26 -4.44
C ALA A 119 -1.14 -6.32 -3.53
N PRO A 120 -0.12 -7.08 -4.01
CA PRO A 120 0.62 -8.04 -3.21
C PRO A 120 1.19 -7.40 -1.94
N ARG A 121 1.16 -8.15 -0.83
CA ARG A 121 1.88 -7.75 0.40
C ARG A 121 3.37 -7.98 0.23
N VAL A 122 4.17 -7.21 0.93
CA VAL A 122 5.62 -7.39 0.94
C VAL A 122 6.02 -8.63 1.75
N LEU A 123 7.21 -9.16 1.49
CA LEU A 123 7.79 -10.23 2.29
C LEU A 123 8.25 -9.72 3.67
N PRO A 124 8.41 -10.60 4.67
CA PRO A 124 9.08 -10.25 5.92
C PRO A 124 10.48 -9.70 5.64
N GLY A 125 10.82 -8.59 6.28
CA GLY A 125 12.10 -7.92 6.08
C GLY A 125 12.13 -6.53 6.69
N THR A 126 13.24 -5.82 6.46
CA THR A 126 13.41 -4.43 6.90
C THR A 126 13.21 -3.51 5.70
N TYR A 127 12.33 -2.55 5.83
CA TYR A 127 11.99 -1.53 4.83
C TYR A 127 12.37 -0.16 5.34
N HIS A 128 12.43 0.85 4.48
CA HIS A 128 12.69 2.21 4.87
C HIS A 128 11.51 3.11 4.49
N ALA A 129 11.01 3.87 5.46
CA ALA A 129 10.04 4.93 5.21
C ALA A 129 10.77 6.27 5.16
N ARG A 130 10.72 6.95 4.02
CA ARG A 130 11.34 8.26 3.80
C ARG A 130 10.25 9.32 3.70
N LEU A 131 10.28 10.26 4.63
CA LEU A 131 9.46 11.47 4.58
C LEU A 131 10.23 12.56 3.83
N GLN A 132 9.61 13.14 2.81
CA GLN A 132 10.17 14.27 2.08
C GLN A 132 9.28 15.50 2.23
N VAL A 133 9.87 16.61 2.60
CA VAL A 133 9.19 17.90 2.73
C VAL A 133 10.10 19.01 2.17
N GLY A 134 9.82 19.45 0.94
CA GLY A 134 10.72 20.33 0.20
C GLY A 134 12.09 19.68 0.01
N THR A 135 13.15 20.36 0.39
CA THR A 135 14.55 19.88 0.29
C THR A 135 14.98 18.98 1.45
N ILE A 136 14.15 18.84 2.49
CA ILE A 136 14.50 18.08 3.69
C ILE A 136 13.90 16.68 3.58
N SER A 137 14.73 15.66 3.80
CA SER A 137 14.29 14.26 3.91
C SER A 137 14.70 13.67 5.26
N ALA A 138 13.83 12.81 5.81
CA ALA A 138 14.10 11.98 6.97
C ALA A 138 13.73 10.54 6.62
N SER A 139 14.49 9.56 7.14
CA SER A 139 14.23 8.15 6.91
C SER A 139 14.22 7.38 8.22
N ILE A 140 13.43 6.31 8.25
CA ILE A 140 13.34 5.40 9.39
C ILE A 140 13.12 3.97 8.91
N GLU A 141 13.61 3.00 9.67
CA GLU A 141 13.38 1.59 9.43
C GLU A 141 11.98 1.16 9.85
N VAL A 142 11.37 0.30 9.03
CA VAL A 142 10.09 -0.36 9.28
C VAL A 142 10.30 -1.86 9.17
N VAL A 143 10.29 -2.56 10.30
CA VAL A 143 10.45 -4.01 10.34
C VAL A 143 9.09 -4.67 10.10
N VAL A 144 9.05 -5.60 9.14
CA VAL A 144 7.89 -6.44 8.83
C VAL A 144 8.25 -7.88 9.19
N ALA A 145 7.48 -8.49 10.07
CA ALA A 145 7.69 -9.86 10.54
C ALA A 145 6.44 -10.72 10.30
N LEU A 146 6.60 -12.03 10.27
CA LEU A 146 5.45 -12.94 10.33
C LEU A 146 4.82 -12.91 11.72
N ALA A 147 3.51 -13.06 11.78
CA ALA A 147 2.82 -13.28 13.04
C ALA A 147 3.26 -14.61 13.66
N SER A 148 3.29 -14.68 14.98
CA SER A 148 3.60 -15.91 15.70
C SER A 148 2.60 -17.02 15.34
N GLY A 149 3.10 -18.23 15.09
CA GLY A 149 2.28 -19.39 14.69
C GLY A 149 2.02 -19.52 13.19
N LEU A 150 2.63 -18.68 12.36
CA LEU A 150 2.68 -18.89 10.92
C LEU A 150 4.00 -19.58 10.56
N ASP A 151 3.95 -20.90 10.37
CA ASP A 151 5.06 -21.71 9.87
C ASP A 151 5.00 -21.72 8.33
N ALA A 152 5.67 -20.77 7.72
CA ALA A 152 5.88 -20.76 6.28
C ALA A 152 7.38 -20.63 5.99
N SER A 153 7.89 -21.48 5.13
CA SER A 153 9.27 -21.39 4.72
C SER A 153 9.50 -20.10 3.91
N ARG A 154 10.72 -19.58 3.95
CA ARG A 154 11.07 -18.41 3.13
C ARG A 154 10.88 -18.70 1.65
N GLU A 155 11.13 -19.93 1.24
CA GLU A 155 10.98 -20.37 -0.14
C GLU A 155 9.53 -20.32 -0.59
N ASP A 156 8.60 -20.88 0.18
CA ASP A 156 7.16 -20.87 -0.10
C ASP A 156 6.64 -19.43 -0.19
N LEU A 157 7.04 -18.57 0.75
CA LEU A 157 6.67 -17.16 0.73
C LEU A 157 7.18 -16.45 -0.54
N THR A 158 8.40 -16.76 -0.96
CA THR A 158 9.00 -16.16 -2.16
C THR A 158 8.31 -16.68 -3.43
N GLN A 159 8.02 -17.97 -3.54
CA GLN A 159 7.29 -18.54 -4.67
C GLN A 159 5.90 -17.94 -4.79
N ARG A 160 5.17 -17.85 -3.68
CA ARG A 160 3.86 -17.20 -3.62
C ARG A 160 3.96 -15.73 -4.05
N GLN A 161 4.93 -15.00 -3.52
CA GLN A 161 5.16 -13.59 -3.86
C GLN A 161 5.41 -13.41 -5.36
N ASN A 162 6.25 -14.25 -5.96
CA ASN A 162 6.56 -14.20 -7.39
C ASN A 162 5.30 -14.43 -8.25
N ALA A 163 4.44 -15.36 -7.85
CA ALA A 163 3.17 -15.60 -8.55
C ALA A 163 2.24 -14.38 -8.46
N LEU A 164 2.11 -13.79 -7.26
CA LEU A 164 1.30 -12.58 -7.05
C LEU A 164 1.84 -11.36 -7.81
N LEU A 165 3.17 -11.19 -7.87
CA LEU A 165 3.79 -10.10 -8.62
C LEU A 165 3.54 -10.25 -10.14
N ARG A 166 3.62 -11.46 -10.69
CA ARG A 166 3.27 -11.70 -12.10
C ARG A 166 1.82 -11.36 -12.40
N ALA A 167 0.89 -11.77 -11.53
CA ALA A 167 -0.53 -11.43 -11.69
C ALA A 167 -0.77 -9.91 -11.59
N HIS A 168 -0.06 -9.24 -10.69
CA HIS A 168 -0.10 -7.79 -10.53
C HIS A 168 0.43 -7.06 -11.79
N ASP A 169 1.55 -7.51 -12.35
CA ASP A 169 2.12 -6.94 -13.57
C ASP A 169 1.18 -7.13 -14.77
N LEU A 170 0.62 -8.34 -14.95
CA LEU A 170 -0.38 -8.58 -15.99
C LEU A 170 -1.62 -7.69 -15.83
N THR A 171 -2.05 -7.45 -14.59
CA THR A 171 -3.17 -6.54 -14.30
C THR A 171 -2.86 -5.11 -14.73
N ARG A 172 -1.63 -4.64 -14.49
CA ARG A 172 -1.15 -3.33 -14.92
C ARG A 172 -1.09 -3.24 -16.45
N ASP A 173 -0.51 -4.24 -17.11
CA ASP A 173 -0.36 -4.25 -18.57
C ASP A 173 -1.74 -4.24 -19.27
N LEU A 174 -2.71 -5.00 -18.75
CA LEU A 174 -4.09 -4.98 -19.23
C LEU A 174 -4.76 -3.61 -19.03
N TYR A 175 -4.50 -2.96 -17.90
CA TYR A 175 -5.00 -1.61 -17.66
C TYR A 175 -4.40 -0.60 -18.65
N GLU A 176 -3.09 -0.63 -18.85
CA GLU A 176 -2.40 0.27 -19.79
C GLU A 176 -2.89 0.06 -21.23
N GLY A 177 -3.06 -1.19 -21.65
CA GLY A 177 -3.63 -1.53 -22.95
C GLY A 177 -5.05 -0.96 -23.14
N ARG A 178 -5.89 -1.13 -22.12
CA ARG A 178 -7.26 -0.59 -22.11
C ARG A 178 -7.30 0.94 -22.13
N ARG A 179 -6.42 1.56 -21.35
CA ARG A 179 -6.25 3.02 -21.34
C ARG A 179 -5.85 3.55 -22.73
N ALA A 180 -4.88 2.89 -23.38
CA ALA A 180 -4.43 3.27 -24.71
C ALA A 180 -5.55 3.14 -25.78
N LEU A 181 -6.38 2.09 -25.69
CA LEU A 181 -7.53 1.91 -26.59
C LEU A 181 -8.56 3.03 -26.42
N ARG A 182 -8.87 3.42 -25.17
CA ARG A 182 -9.83 4.50 -24.91
C ARG A 182 -9.33 5.88 -25.29
N GLN A 183 -8.02 6.11 -25.30
CA GLN A 183 -7.42 7.36 -25.75
C GLN A 183 -7.39 7.50 -27.27
N ARG A 184 -7.42 6.39 -28.00
CA ARG A 184 -7.59 6.37 -29.44
C ARG A 184 -9.07 6.53 -29.77
N SER A 185 -9.50 7.73 -29.99
CA SER A 185 -10.85 8.27 -30.14
C SER A 185 -11.79 7.60 -31.18
N GLU A 186 -11.45 6.45 -31.75
CA GLU A 186 -12.29 5.70 -32.68
C GLU A 186 -12.78 4.41 -31.99
N GLN A 187 -14.00 4.49 -31.44
CA GLN A 187 -14.75 3.29 -31.05
C GLN A 187 -15.22 2.55 -32.31
N THR A 188 -14.38 1.68 -32.82
CA THR A 188 -14.79 0.69 -33.82
C THR A 188 -15.39 -0.54 -33.11
N PRO A 189 -16.26 -1.33 -33.75
CA PRO A 189 -16.76 -2.59 -33.17
C PRO A 189 -15.64 -3.54 -32.71
N GLU A 190 -14.49 -3.51 -33.39
CA GLU A 190 -13.32 -4.30 -33.03
C GLU A 190 -12.67 -3.83 -31.72
N THR A 191 -12.55 -2.51 -31.48
CA THR A 191 -12.01 -1.98 -30.22
C THR A 191 -12.93 -2.27 -29.04
N THR A 192 -14.24 -2.28 -29.25
CA THR A 192 -15.22 -2.66 -28.22
C THR A 192 -15.07 -4.14 -27.84
N ALA A 193 -14.93 -5.04 -28.81
CA ALA A 193 -14.72 -6.46 -28.55
C ALA A 193 -13.41 -6.74 -27.81
N ILE A 194 -12.34 -6.01 -28.12
CA ILE A 194 -11.06 -6.11 -27.41
C ILE A 194 -11.21 -5.61 -25.96
N ASP A 195 -11.90 -4.49 -25.74
CA ASP A 195 -12.13 -3.92 -24.40
C ASP A 195 -12.93 -4.88 -23.51
N GLU A 196 -13.94 -5.57 -24.03
CA GLU A 196 -14.72 -6.59 -23.33
C GLU A 196 -13.84 -7.82 -22.95
N ARG A 197 -12.98 -8.27 -23.85
CA ARG A 197 -12.06 -9.39 -23.57
C ARG A 197 -11.04 -9.03 -22.49
N ILE A 198 -10.50 -7.82 -22.51
CA ILE A 198 -9.60 -7.31 -21.47
C ILE A 198 -10.33 -7.24 -20.13
N ALA A 199 -11.57 -6.73 -20.10
CA ALA A 199 -12.37 -6.66 -18.88
C ALA A 199 -12.67 -8.04 -18.28
N LEU A 200 -12.88 -9.05 -19.12
CA LEU A 200 -13.04 -10.44 -18.67
C LEU A 200 -11.76 -10.99 -18.07
N ALA A 201 -10.62 -10.80 -18.73
CA ALA A 201 -9.31 -11.24 -18.24
C ALA A 201 -8.95 -10.57 -16.89
N GLN A 202 -9.23 -9.29 -16.72
CA GLN A 202 -9.03 -8.57 -15.46
C GLN A 202 -9.87 -9.17 -14.32
N ARG A 203 -11.15 -9.49 -14.58
CA ARG A 203 -12.01 -10.14 -13.57
C ARG A 203 -11.49 -11.51 -13.16
N GLN A 204 -11.01 -12.31 -14.13
CA GLN A 204 -10.42 -13.62 -13.84
C GLN A 204 -9.14 -13.51 -13.01
N LEU A 205 -8.24 -12.60 -13.35
CA LEU A 205 -7.02 -12.34 -12.58
C LEU A 205 -7.31 -11.88 -11.15
N SER A 206 -8.28 -10.98 -10.96
CA SER A 206 -8.71 -10.52 -9.63
C SER A 206 -9.27 -11.67 -8.79
N SER A 207 -10.05 -12.57 -9.40
CA SER A 207 -10.59 -13.75 -8.74
C SER A 207 -9.48 -14.75 -8.36
N LEU A 208 -8.46 -14.94 -9.18
CA LEU A 208 -7.31 -15.79 -8.87
C LEU A 208 -6.45 -15.19 -7.76
N ALA A 209 -6.18 -13.88 -7.81
CA ALA A 209 -5.40 -13.18 -6.79
C ALA A 209 -6.05 -13.20 -5.40
N SER A 210 -7.38 -13.32 -5.32
CA SER A 210 -8.11 -13.42 -4.06
C SER A 210 -8.09 -14.83 -3.45
N ARG A 211 -7.71 -15.86 -4.23
CA ARG A 211 -7.66 -17.27 -3.78
C ARG A 211 -6.26 -17.74 -3.37
N ILE A 212 -5.24 -16.94 -3.66
CA ILE A 212 -3.84 -17.16 -3.30
C ILE A 212 -3.50 -16.40 -2.00
#